data_ae7e13a881ecd1b2427b2cf006ab172b
#
_entry.id   ae7e13a881ecd1b2427b2cf006ab172b
#
_cell.length_a   1.000
_cell.length_b   1.000
_cell.length_c   1.000
_cell.angle_alpha   90.00
_cell.angle_beta   90.00
_cell.angle_gamma   90.00
#
_symmetry.space_group_name_H-M   'P 1'
#
loop_
_entity.id
_entity.type
_entity.pdbx_description
1 polymer ?
#
loop_
_entity_poly.entity_id
_entity_poly.type
_entity_poly.pdbx_seq_one_letter_code
_entity_poly.pdbx_strand_id
1 'polypeptide(L)'
;PKFGELVHQNTREMIRRDRNHPSVLMWEPILNETRYPLDFALKALEITKEEYPYPGRPVAAADVHSAGVKEHYDVVYGWPGDDEKEDKPEQCIFTREFGENVDDWYAHNNNNRASRSWGERPLLVQAMSLAKSYDEMYRTTGLFIGGAQWHPFDHQRGYHPDPYWGGIYDAFRQKKYAYEVFRSQSPASLQ
;
A
#
# COMPACT_ATOMS: atom_id res chain seq x y z
N PRO A 1 0.22 14.77 24.18
CA PRO A 1 -0.42 16.02 23.78
C PRO A 1 0.21 16.67 22.54
N LYS A 2 1.53 16.56 22.31
CA LYS A 2 2.18 17.12 21.11
C LYS A 2 2.28 16.15 19.92
N PHE A 3 1.94 14.89 20.09
CA PHE A 3 2.11 13.90 19.03
C PHE A 3 1.24 14.21 17.81
N GLY A 4 -0.04 14.52 18.00
CA GLY A 4 -0.93 14.87 16.90
C GLY A 4 -0.47 16.10 16.12
N GLU A 5 0.00 17.13 16.81
CA GLU A 5 0.54 18.35 16.20
C GLU A 5 1.78 18.03 15.34
N LEU A 6 2.66 17.15 15.84
CA LEU A 6 3.85 16.72 15.10
C LEU A 6 3.50 15.91 13.86
N VAL A 7 2.50 15.03 13.94
CA VAL A 7 2.03 14.26 12.76
C VAL A 7 1.47 15.21 11.71
N HIS A 8 0.63 16.16 12.09
CA HIS A 8 0.08 17.17 11.18
C HIS A 8 1.18 18.06 10.59
N GLN A 9 2.20 18.41 11.36
CA GLN A 9 3.36 19.14 10.85
C GLN A 9 4.15 18.31 9.85
N ASN A 10 4.38 17.02 10.12
CA ASN A 10 5.06 16.10 9.18
C ASN A 10 4.27 15.96 7.87
N THR A 11 2.94 15.87 7.93
CA THR A 11 2.08 15.86 6.74
C THR A 11 2.31 17.12 5.90
N ARG A 12 2.32 18.28 6.53
CA ARG A 12 2.56 19.58 5.88
C ARG A 12 3.93 19.62 5.20
N GLU A 13 4.96 19.20 5.89
CA GLU A 13 6.34 19.19 5.39
C GLU A 13 6.52 18.20 4.23
N MET A 14 5.92 17.00 4.33
CA MET A 14 5.92 16.02 3.25
C MET A 14 5.33 16.61 1.96
N ILE A 15 4.16 17.21 2.05
CA ILE A 15 3.49 17.79 0.89
C ILE A 15 4.31 18.93 0.29
N ARG A 16 4.83 19.84 1.12
CA ARG A 16 5.69 20.94 0.67
C ARG A 16 6.94 20.47 -0.04
N ARG A 17 7.56 19.39 0.46
CA ARG A 17 8.74 18.78 -0.16
C ARG A 17 8.42 18.19 -1.52
N ASP A 18 7.32 17.46 -1.63
CA ASP A 18 7.07 16.54 -2.74
C ASP A 18 6.02 17.04 -3.76
N ARG A 19 5.31 18.13 -3.48
CA ARG A 19 4.20 18.61 -4.32
C ARG A 19 4.58 18.98 -5.76
N ASN A 20 5.84 19.29 -6.00
CA ASN A 20 6.34 19.64 -7.34
C ASN A 20 6.83 18.42 -8.13
N HIS A 21 6.77 17.21 -7.56
CA HIS A 21 7.13 15.99 -8.26
C HIS A 21 5.95 15.46 -9.08
N PRO A 22 6.05 15.35 -10.40
CA PRO A 22 4.94 14.88 -11.25
C PRO A 22 4.61 13.39 -11.02
N SER A 23 5.54 12.61 -10.46
CA SER A 23 5.33 11.20 -10.09
C SER A 23 4.46 10.99 -8.85
N VAL A 24 4.20 12.03 -8.07
CA VAL A 24 3.24 11.95 -6.96
C VAL A 24 1.82 11.97 -7.53
N LEU A 25 1.13 10.84 -7.46
CA LEU A 25 -0.21 10.66 -8.01
C LEU A 25 -1.31 11.01 -7.01
N MET A 26 -1.10 10.69 -5.73
CA MET A 26 -2.07 11.00 -4.68
C MET A 26 -1.38 11.23 -3.35
N TRP A 27 -2.10 11.84 -2.41
CA TRP A 27 -1.64 12.08 -1.06
C TRP A 27 -2.33 11.12 -0.09
N GLU A 28 -1.59 10.59 0.85
CA GLU A 28 -2.10 9.73 1.90
C GLU A 28 -1.63 10.23 3.28
N PRO A 29 -2.38 11.15 3.90
CA PRO A 29 -1.99 11.77 5.15
C PRO A 29 -2.31 10.94 6.39
N ILE A 30 -3.08 9.86 6.25
CA ILE A 30 -3.40 8.89 7.31
C ILE A 30 -3.20 7.47 6.79
N LEU A 31 -2.93 6.53 7.71
CA LEU A 31 -2.67 5.13 7.37
C LEU A 31 -3.90 4.25 7.66
N ASN A 32 -3.92 3.03 7.13
CA ASN A 32 -4.76 1.94 7.63
C ASN A 32 -4.35 1.53 9.05
N GLU A 33 -4.75 0.39 9.55
CA GLU A 33 -4.32 -0.20 10.83
C GLU A 33 -4.57 0.67 12.07
N THR A 34 -5.10 1.88 11.92
CA THR A 34 -5.38 2.80 13.02
C THR A 34 -6.77 3.39 12.87
N ARG A 35 -7.55 3.31 13.94
CA ARG A 35 -8.83 4.00 14.03
C ARG A 35 -8.58 5.43 14.47
N TYR A 36 -8.48 6.31 13.51
CA TYR A 36 -8.30 7.74 13.80
C TYR A 36 -9.58 8.38 14.32
N PRO A 37 -9.47 9.28 15.33
CA PRO A 37 -10.55 10.20 15.61
C PRO A 37 -10.88 11.03 14.37
N LEU A 38 -12.17 11.26 14.14
CA LEU A 38 -12.63 11.98 12.95
C LEU A 38 -12.00 13.36 12.80
N ASP A 39 -11.92 14.11 13.89
CA ASP A 39 -11.31 15.44 13.90
C ASP A 39 -9.83 15.43 13.49
N PHE A 40 -9.08 14.40 13.91
CA PHE A 40 -7.70 14.21 13.48
C PHE A 40 -7.60 13.95 11.97
N ALA A 41 -8.44 13.06 11.44
CA ALA A 41 -8.47 12.72 10.01
C ALA A 41 -8.90 13.94 9.17
N LEU A 42 -9.91 14.68 9.60
CA LEU A 42 -10.37 15.88 8.90
C LEU A 42 -9.29 16.97 8.91
N LYS A 43 -8.55 17.13 10.01
CA LYS A 43 -7.44 18.08 10.04
C LYS A 43 -6.30 17.70 9.11
N ALA A 44 -5.98 16.40 8.99
CA ALA A 44 -4.99 15.92 8.04
C ALA A 44 -5.42 16.18 6.58
N LEU A 45 -6.69 15.97 6.28
CA LEU A 45 -7.28 16.29 4.97
C LEU A 45 -7.23 17.79 4.67
N GLU A 46 -7.62 18.63 5.63
CA GLU A 46 -7.57 20.10 5.52
C GLU A 46 -6.14 20.56 5.17
N ILE A 47 -5.15 20.10 5.94
CA ILE A 47 -3.74 20.41 5.72
C ILE A 47 -3.30 20.00 4.32
N THR A 48 -3.72 18.82 3.88
CA THR A 48 -3.37 18.31 2.53
C THR A 48 -3.90 19.26 1.45
N LYS A 49 -5.15 19.68 1.57
CA LYS A 49 -5.79 20.61 0.63
C LYS A 49 -5.22 22.03 0.70
N GLU A 50 -4.81 22.49 1.88
CA GLU A 50 -4.12 23.79 2.06
C GLU A 50 -2.75 23.80 1.36
N GLU A 51 -1.96 22.75 1.55
CA GLU A 51 -0.59 22.67 1.01
C GLU A 51 -0.54 22.30 -0.48
N TYR A 52 -1.61 21.66 -0.97
CA TYR A 52 -1.78 21.35 -2.40
C TYR A 52 -3.23 21.69 -2.83
N PRO A 53 -3.53 22.97 -3.08
CA PRO A 53 -4.87 23.43 -3.43
C PRO A 53 -5.23 23.16 -4.91
N TYR A 54 -4.39 22.47 -5.66
CA TYR A 54 -4.59 22.23 -7.07
C TYR A 54 -5.36 20.95 -7.33
N PRO A 55 -6.20 20.89 -8.39
CA PRO A 55 -6.85 19.66 -8.78
C PRO A 55 -5.87 18.61 -9.34
N GLY A 56 -6.30 17.36 -9.40
CA GLY A 56 -5.57 16.29 -10.08
C GLY A 56 -4.72 15.40 -9.19
N ARG A 57 -4.70 15.63 -7.88
CA ARG A 57 -4.13 14.69 -6.91
C ARG A 57 -5.16 14.38 -5.83
N PRO A 58 -5.80 13.22 -5.89
CA PRO A 58 -6.77 12.81 -4.89
C PRO A 58 -6.10 12.56 -3.53
N VAL A 59 -6.88 12.59 -2.48
CA VAL A 59 -6.45 12.28 -1.13
C VAL A 59 -7.02 10.94 -0.70
N ALA A 60 -6.14 10.02 -0.33
CA ALA A 60 -6.50 8.68 0.12
C ALA A 60 -6.74 8.63 1.62
N ALA A 61 -7.73 7.84 2.02
CA ALA A 61 -8.03 7.54 3.41
C ALA A 61 -7.53 6.15 3.83
N ALA A 62 -7.78 5.84 5.10
CA ALA A 62 -7.70 4.52 5.67
C ALA A 62 -8.73 3.56 5.03
N ASP A 63 -9.01 2.46 5.71
CA ASP A 63 -9.83 1.36 5.20
C ASP A 63 -11.24 1.77 4.76
N VAL A 64 -11.80 1.03 3.80
CA VAL A 64 -13.21 1.10 3.40
C VAL A 64 -14.19 0.95 4.58
N HIS A 65 -13.75 0.31 5.67
CA HIS A 65 -14.56 0.10 6.88
C HIS A 65 -14.44 1.22 7.93
N SER A 66 -13.66 2.28 7.64
CA SER A 66 -13.49 3.42 8.55
C SER A 66 -14.68 4.37 8.46
N ALA A 67 -15.83 3.96 8.98
CA ALA A 67 -17.04 4.76 8.97
C ALA A 67 -16.84 6.15 9.60
N GLY A 68 -17.41 7.18 8.98
CA GLY A 68 -17.28 8.58 9.38
C GLY A 68 -15.97 9.25 8.90
N VAL A 69 -14.99 8.49 8.45
CA VAL A 69 -13.72 9.02 7.91
C VAL A 69 -13.66 8.91 6.40
N LYS A 70 -13.94 7.71 5.88
CA LYS A 70 -13.82 7.41 4.44
C LYS A 70 -14.64 8.34 3.56
N GLU A 71 -15.78 8.78 4.03
CA GLU A 71 -16.73 9.61 3.27
C GLU A 71 -16.18 11.00 2.89
N HIS A 72 -15.11 11.41 3.56
CA HIS A 72 -14.47 12.72 3.35
C HIS A 72 -13.30 12.67 2.37
N TYR A 73 -12.83 11.48 2.01
CA TYR A 73 -11.65 11.26 1.19
C TYR A 73 -12.03 10.85 -0.23
N ASP A 74 -11.13 11.07 -1.19
CA ASP A 74 -11.39 10.78 -2.60
C ASP A 74 -11.14 9.31 -2.95
N VAL A 75 -10.19 8.67 -2.26
CA VAL A 75 -9.78 7.28 -2.48
C VAL A 75 -9.71 6.57 -1.13
N VAL A 76 -10.16 5.34 -1.08
CA VAL A 76 -10.11 4.52 0.14
C VAL A 76 -9.23 3.29 -0.06
N TYR A 77 -8.62 2.83 1.03
CA TYR A 77 -7.89 1.57 1.05
C TYR A 77 -8.88 0.40 1.08
N GLY A 78 -8.66 -0.52 0.17
CA GLY A 78 -9.45 -1.74 0.08
C GLY A 78 -8.85 -2.72 -0.93
N TRP A 79 -9.56 -3.81 -1.16
CA TRP A 79 -9.12 -4.89 -2.03
C TRP A 79 -10.01 -4.99 -3.28
N PRO A 80 -9.54 -5.68 -4.34
CA PRO A 80 -10.39 -6.01 -5.47
C PRO A 80 -11.71 -6.63 -5.02
N GLY A 81 -12.83 -6.12 -5.53
CA GLY A 81 -14.17 -6.60 -5.21
C GLY A 81 -14.78 -6.01 -3.93
N ASP A 82 -14.11 -5.09 -3.23
CA ASP A 82 -14.70 -4.41 -2.07
C ASP A 82 -15.87 -3.49 -2.46
N ASP A 83 -15.88 -3.01 -3.68
CA ASP A 83 -16.98 -2.23 -4.26
C ASP A 83 -18.25 -3.06 -4.55
N GLU A 84 -18.15 -4.38 -4.52
CA GLU A 84 -19.28 -5.30 -4.69
C GLU A 84 -19.92 -5.74 -3.36
N LYS A 85 -19.28 -5.39 -2.22
CA LYS A 85 -19.75 -5.76 -0.89
C LYS A 85 -20.89 -4.87 -0.41
N GLU A 86 -21.59 -5.32 0.63
CA GLU A 86 -22.74 -4.62 1.20
C GLU A 86 -22.40 -3.19 1.65
N ASP A 87 -21.22 -3.02 2.27
CA ASP A 87 -20.66 -1.72 2.71
C ASP A 87 -19.75 -1.07 1.65
N LYS A 88 -20.08 -1.26 0.38
CA LYS A 88 -19.26 -0.74 -0.70
C LYS A 88 -19.04 0.77 -0.61
N PRO A 89 -17.82 1.23 -0.88
CA PRO A 89 -17.55 2.66 -0.98
C PRO A 89 -18.14 3.25 -2.26
N GLU A 90 -18.42 4.55 -2.24
CA GLU A 90 -18.71 5.34 -3.43
C GLU A 90 -17.42 5.89 -4.08
N GLN A 91 -16.32 5.87 -3.32
CA GLN A 91 -15.00 6.34 -3.73
C GLN A 91 -14.21 5.26 -4.46
N CYS A 92 -13.18 5.69 -5.19
CA CYS A 92 -12.21 4.77 -5.78
C CYS A 92 -11.47 3.98 -4.69
N ILE A 93 -11.13 2.73 -5.00
CA ILE A 93 -10.43 1.81 -4.12
C ILE A 93 -8.99 1.63 -4.60
N PHE A 94 -8.04 1.73 -3.70
CA PHE A 94 -6.62 1.46 -3.95
C PHE A 94 -6.05 0.54 -2.87
N THR A 95 -5.43 -0.57 -3.28
CA THR A 95 -4.71 -1.46 -2.36
C THR A 95 -3.27 -0.99 -2.20
N ARG A 96 -2.97 -0.23 -1.16
CA ARG A 96 -1.64 0.34 -0.99
C ARG A 96 -0.57 -0.63 -0.50
N GLU A 97 -0.98 -1.77 0.04
CA GLU A 97 -0.09 -2.81 0.55
C GLU A 97 -0.60 -4.17 0.12
N PHE A 98 -0.14 -4.66 -1.02
CA PHE A 98 -0.42 -6.03 -1.42
C PHE A 98 0.86 -6.87 -1.51
N GLY A 99 0.72 -8.19 -1.55
CA GLY A 99 1.85 -9.12 -1.59
C GLY A 99 2.42 -9.43 -0.21
N GLU A 100 1.86 -8.86 0.83
CA GLU A 100 2.12 -9.20 2.20
C GLU A 100 0.96 -10.05 2.74
N ASN A 101 1.29 -11.19 3.33
CA ASN A 101 0.34 -11.91 4.16
C ASN A 101 0.79 -11.77 5.61
N VAL A 102 0.07 -11.01 6.40
CA VAL A 102 0.38 -10.70 7.79
C VAL A 102 -0.20 -11.69 8.79
N ASP A 103 -1.08 -12.58 8.33
CA ASP A 103 -1.81 -13.49 9.23
C ASP A 103 -0.90 -14.52 9.89
N ASP A 104 0.30 -14.70 9.33
CA ASP A 104 1.25 -15.68 9.81
C ASP A 104 2.67 -15.11 9.85
N TRP A 105 2.93 -14.32 10.86
CA TRP A 105 4.23 -13.69 11.10
C TRP A 105 5.35 -14.71 11.36
N TYR A 106 4.99 -15.89 11.80
CA TYR A 106 5.93 -16.96 12.20
C TYR A 106 6.03 -18.09 11.19
N ALA A 107 5.10 -18.18 10.26
CA ALA A 107 5.07 -19.29 9.33
C ALA A 107 5.96 -19.05 8.12
N HIS A 108 6.91 -19.93 7.98
CA HIS A 108 7.77 -20.04 6.80
C HIS A 108 7.02 -20.52 5.55
N ASN A 109 5.78 -20.96 5.69
CA ASN A 109 4.92 -21.43 4.60
C ASN A 109 4.01 -20.35 4.00
N ASN A 110 4.11 -19.13 4.47
CA ASN A 110 3.36 -18.01 3.91
C ASN A 110 3.79 -17.76 2.46
N ASN A 111 2.85 -17.83 1.54
CA ASN A 111 3.10 -17.79 0.10
C ASN A 111 3.75 -16.48 -0.38
N ASN A 112 3.49 -15.38 0.33
CA ASN A 112 4.02 -14.06 -0.04
C ASN A 112 5.36 -13.76 0.63
N ARG A 113 5.91 -14.69 1.41
CA ARG A 113 7.18 -14.53 2.11
C ARG A 113 8.11 -15.69 1.75
N ALA A 114 9.29 -15.37 1.31
CA ALA A 114 10.29 -16.37 1.00
C ALA A 114 11.71 -15.85 1.19
N SER A 115 12.43 -16.41 2.14
CA SER A 115 13.87 -16.18 2.23
C SER A 115 14.59 -16.94 1.14
N ARG A 116 15.60 -16.34 0.54
CA ARG A 116 16.51 -17.02 -0.41
C ARG A 116 17.19 -18.23 0.22
N SER A 117 17.46 -18.21 1.53
CA SER A 117 18.07 -19.33 2.25
C SER A 117 17.18 -20.58 2.34
N TRP A 118 15.89 -20.46 2.07
CA TRP A 118 14.95 -21.60 2.07
C TRP A 118 14.95 -22.38 0.77
N GLY A 119 15.72 -21.94 -0.22
CA GLY A 119 15.86 -22.57 -1.53
C GLY A 119 14.89 -22.02 -2.59
N GLU A 120 14.93 -22.60 -3.76
CA GLU A 120 14.20 -22.09 -4.94
C GLU A 120 12.70 -22.31 -4.88
N ARG A 121 12.25 -23.41 -4.28
CA ARG A 121 10.81 -23.73 -4.25
C ARG A 121 9.98 -22.67 -3.52
N PRO A 122 10.32 -22.19 -2.32
CA PRO A 122 9.62 -21.08 -1.68
C PRO A 122 9.66 -19.79 -2.51
N LEU A 123 10.77 -19.48 -3.16
CA LEU A 123 10.89 -18.32 -4.03
C LEU A 123 9.94 -18.38 -5.22
N LEU A 124 9.78 -19.57 -5.81
CA LEU A 124 8.84 -19.79 -6.89
C LEU A 124 7.38 -19.67 -6.41
N VAL A 125 7.07 -20.22 -5.24
CA VAL A 125 5.72 -20.12 -4.64
C VAL A 125 5.38 -18.66 -4.36
N GLN A 126 6.31 -17.87 -3.84
CA GLN A 126 6.15 -16.42 -3.67
C GLN A 126 5.83 -15.75 -5.02
N ALA A 127 6.60 -16.03 -6.05
CA ALA A 127 6.40 -15.47 -7.38
C ALA A 127 5.02 -15.82 -7.95
N MET A 128 4.59 -17.07 -7.83
CA MET A 128 3.26 -17.51 -8.28
C MET A 128 2.12 -16.85 -7.52
N SER A 129 2.28 -16.68 -6.20
CA SER A 129 1.31 -15.98 -5.36
C SER A 129 1.15 -14.52 -5.79
N LEU A 130 2.25 -13.84 -6.05
CA LEU A 130 2.23 -12.46 -6.55
C LEU A 130 1.64 -12.36 -7.96
N ALA A 131 1.96 -13.30 -8.84
CA ALA A 131 1.36 -13.36 -10.18
C ALA A 131 -0.17 -13.48 -10.11
N LYS A 132 -0.68 -14.29 -9.18
CA LYS A 132 -2.12 -14.40 -8.92
C LYS A 132 -2.73 -13.08 -8.44
N SER A 133 -2.08 -12.41 -7.49
CA SER A 133 -2.55 -11.11 -6.98
C SER A 133 -2.60 -10.04 -8.08
N TYR A 134 -1.58 -9.99 -8.94
CA TYR A 134 -1.59 -9.09 -10.09
C TYR A 134 -2.71 -9.41 -11.08
N ASP A 135 -2.90 -10.69 -11.41
CA ASP A 135 -3.97 -11.11 -12.33
C ASP A 135 -5.35 -10.70 -11.79
N GLU A 136 -5.58 -10.88 -10.50
CA GLU A 136 -6.80 -10.45 -9.82
C GLU A 136 -7.00 -8.93 -9.93
N MET A 137 -5.98 -8.14 -9.63
CA MET A 137 -6.03 -6.68 -9.74
C MET A 137 -6.31 -6.20 -11.16
N TYR A 138 -5.64 -6.80 -12.17
CA TYR A 138 -5.84 -6.41 -13.57
C TYR A 138 -7.21 -6.81 -14.13
N ARG A 139 -7.83 -7.84 -13.60
CA ARG A 139 -9.17 -8.27 -14.02
C ARG A 139 -10.30 -7.53 -13.31
N THR A 140 -10.00 -6.89 -12.19
CA THR A 140 -11.00 -6.16 -11.43
C THR A 140 -11.34 -4.86 -12.15
N THR A 141 -12.63 -4.61 -12.27
CA THR A 141 -13.21 -3.40 -12.88
C THR A 141 -13.96 -2.59 -11.81
N GLY A 142 -14.67 -1.55 -12.22
CA GLY A 142 -15.44 -0.72 -11.31
C GLY A 142 -14.59 0.37 -10.65
N LEU A 143 -14.70 0.51 -9.34
CA LEU A 143 -14.05 1.56 -8.58
C LEU A 143 -12.59 1.26 -8.21
N PHE A 144 -12.13 0.03 -8.45
CA PHE A 144 -10.76 -0.37 -8.15
C PHE A 144 -9.77 0.23 -9.15
N ILE A 145 -8.79 1.00 -8.66
CA ILE A 145 -7.85 1.76 -9.50
C ILE A 145 -6.42 1.21 -9.48
N GLY A 146 -6.12 0.21 -8.65
CA GLY A 146 -4.82 -0.44 -8.62
C GLY A 146 -4.26 -0.67 -7.24
N GLY A 147 -2.98 -0.98 -7.19
CA GLY A 147 -2.31 -1.26 -5.92
C GLY A 147 -0.81 -0.98 -5.94
N ALA A 148 -0.22 -0.87 -4.75
CA ALA A 148 1.21 -0.78 -4.52
C ALA A 148 1.67 -1.97 -3.67
N GLN A 149 2.72 -2.64 -4.12
CA GLN A 149 3.23 -3.79 -3.40
C GLN A 149 3.96 -3.39 -2.12
N TRP A 150 3.67 -4.05 -1.03
CA TRP A 150 4.47 -4.08 0.16
C TRP A 150 5.30 -5.35 0.15
N HIS A 151 6.57 -5.33 0.06
CA HIS A 151 7.49 -4.22 -0.07
C HIS A 151 8.68 -4.62 -0.97
N PRO A 152 9.57 -3.69 -1.38
CA PRO A 152 10.60 -4.04 -2.35
C PRO A 152 11.72 -4.93 -1.80
N PHE A 153 12.09 -4.81 -0.52
CA PHE A 153 13.28 -5.47 0.04
C PHE A 153 12.98 -6.26 1.31
N ASP A 154 13.56 -7.45 1.45
CA ASP A 154 13.62 -8.11 2.76
C ASP A 154 14.30 -7.19 3.77
N HIS A 155 13.75 -7.08 4.96
CA HIS A 155 14.27 -6.18 5.98
C HIS A 155 13.96 -6.63 7.40
N GLN A 156 14.73 -6.12 8.35
CA GLN A 156 14.50 -6.33 9.77
C GLN A 156 13.48 -5.30 10.28
N ARG A 157 12.46 -5.77 10.97
CA ARG A 157 11.43 -4.91 11.57
C ARG A 157 11.74 -4.40 12.96
N GLY A 158 12.85 -4.77 13.54
CA GLY A 158 13.31 -4.29 14.85
C GLY A 158 12.57 -4.86 16.07
N TYR A 159 11.27 -5.09 15.99
CA TYR A 159 10.46 -5.65 17.08
C TYR A 159 10.11 -7.14 16.88
N HIS A 160 10.56 -7.73 15.80
CA HIS A 160 10.32 -9.13 15.46
C HIS A 160 11.65 -9.89 15.39
N PRO A 161 11.75 -11.12 15.92
CA PRO A 161 13.00 -11.90 15.92
C PRO A 161 13.47 -12.24 14.50
N ASP A 162 12.56 -12.49 13.59
CA ASP A 162 12.89 -12.84 12.21
C ASP A 162 12.80 -11.64 11.28
N PRO A 163 13.69 -11.57 10.28
CA PRO A 163 13.53 -10.61 9.18
C PRO A 163 12.21 -10.83 8.44
N TYR A 164 11.71 -9.77 7.83
CA TYR A 164 10.53 -9.81 7.00
C TYR A 164 10.90 -10.19 5.56
N TRP A 165 10.47 -11.36 5.12
CA TRP A 165 10.88 -11.99 3.87
C TRP A 165 9.93 -11.72 2.67
N GLY A 166 9.14 -10.66 2.74
CA GLY A 166 8.15 -10.32 1.72
C GLY A 166 8.69 -9.54 0.53
N GLY A 167 9.98 -9.20 0.51
CA GLY A 167 10.58 -8.41 -0.56
C GLY A 167 10.63 -9.13 -1.91
N ILE A 168 10.60 -8.37 -3.01
CA ILE A 168 10.93 -8.86 -4.36
C ILE A 168 12.43 -8.89 -4.59
N TYR A 169 13.19 -8.18 -3.76
CA TYR A 169 14.63 -8.33 -3.58
C TYR A 169 14.92 -8.88 -2.19
N ASP A 170 16.02 -9.60 -2.06
CA ASP A 170 16.51 -9.98 -0.75
C ASP A 170 17.18 -8.81 0.00
N ALA A 171 17.63 -9.04 1.24
CA ALA A 171 18.29 -8.02 2.06
C ALA A 171 19.62 -7.51 1.44
N PHE A 172 20.22 -8.27 0.55
CA PHE A 172 21.44 -7.91 -0.17
C PHE A 172 21.16 -7.27 -1.53
N ARG A 173 19.90 -6.93 -1.82
CA ARG A 173 19.45 -6.33 -3.08
C ARG A 173 19.54 -7.28 -4.30
N GLN A 174 19.63 -8.58 -4.07
CA GLN A 174 19.57 -9.56 -5.13
C GLN A 174 18.10 -9.85 -5.50
N LYS A 175 17.82 -9.93 -6.79
CA LYS A 175 16.48 -10.21 -7.30
C LYS A 175 16.02 -11.61 -6.86
N LYS A 176 14.78 -11.70 -6.39
CA LYS A 176 14.06 -12.97 -6.25
C LYS A 176 13.24 -13.24 -7.52
N TYR A 177 12.65 -14.41 -7.66
CA TYR A 177 11.75 -14.72 -8.80
C TYR A 177 10.53 -13.76 -8.84
N ALA A 178 10.07 -13.32 -7.68
CA ALA A 178 9.02 -12.31 -7.56
C ALA A 178 9.33 -10.99 -8.29
N TYR A 179 10.61 -10.62 -8.42
CA TYR A 179 11.01 -9.44 -9.19
C TYR A 179 10.65 -9.57 -10.68
N GLU A 180 10.84 -10.75 -11.27
CA GLU A 180 10.54 -10.96 -12.69
C GLU A 180 9.02 -10.93 -12.94
N VAL A 181 8.23 -11.40 -11.98
CA VAL A 181 6.77 -11.25 -12.03
C VAL A 181 6.40 -9.77 -12.00
N PHE A 182 6.95 -9.00 -11.06
CA PHE A 182 6.71 -7.55 -10.96
C PHE A 182 7.11 -6.83 -12.26
N ARG A 183 8.28 -7.16 -12.80
CA ARG A 183 8.76 -6.57 -14.06
C ARG A 183 7.84 -6.90 -15.24
N SER A 184 7.28 -8.11 -15.30
CA SER A 184 6.39 -8.53 -16.39
C SER A 184 5.11 -7.70 -16.48
N GLN A 185 4.74 -6.98 -15.42
CA GLN A 185 3.58 -6.10 -15.40
C GLN A 185 3.87 -4.71 -16.00
N SER A 186 5.15 -4.40 -16.23
CA SER A 186 5.52 -3.15 -16.89
C SER A 186 5.19 -3.18 -18.38
N PRO A 187 4.84 -2.05 -18.99
CA PRO A 187 4.67 -1.97 -20.44
C PRO A 187 5.90 -2.49 -21.19
N ALA A 188 5.70 -3.15 -22.32
CA ALA A 188 6.80 -3.75 -23.11
C ALA A 188 7.89 -2.73 -23.49
N SER A 189 7.55 -1.44 -23.60
CA SER A 189 8.50 -0.35 -23.85
C SER A 189 9.46 -0.06 -22.68
N LEU A 190 9.20 -0.61 -21.48
CA LEU A 190 9.99 -0.43 -20.27
C LEU A 190 10.66 -1.72 -19.78
N GLN A 191 10.49 -2.83 -20.50
CA GLN A 191 11.06 -4.13 -20.14
C GLN A 191 12.51 -4.32 -20.62
#